data_0b502feabca98daad328a27f003ae60e
#
_entry.id   0b502feabca98daad328a27f003ae60e
#
_cell.length_a   1.000
_cell.length_b   1.000
_cell.length_c   1.000
_cell.angle_alpha   90.00
_cell.angle_beta   90.00
_cell.angle_gamma   90.00
#
_symmetry.space_group_name_H-M   'P 1'
#
loop_
_entity.id
_entity.type
_entity.pdbx_description
1 polymer ?
#
loop_
_entity_poly.entity_id
_entity_poly.type
_entity_poly.pdbx_seq_one_letter_code
_entity_poly.pdbx_strand_id
1 'polypeptide(L)'
;MRVSQAIMMFATLLTTAALVAVACSDNTTGIPSGVEIYTAQLNGANEAPTAVTTTATGHAVVTVLGNLVSWKVDIDAAIDSMTAGHIHRHAADSVAGNVQVPFAVTASGIGFTGTAAVGSLTVHDSIVALMRAGRTYVNIHTKKNPGGEIRGTLVKQ
;
A
#
# COMPACT_ATOMS: atom_id res chain seq x y z
N MET A 1 -75.33 48.98 22.13
CA MET A 1 -74.68 47.84 21.48
C MET A 1 -73.24 48.26 21.14
N ARG A 2 -72.26 47.79 21.90
CA ARG A 2 -70.84 48.07 21.66
C ARG A 2 -70.18 46.77 21.23
N VAL A 3 -69.67 46.75 20.04
CA VAL A 3 -68.92 45.64 19.50
C VAL A 3 -67.43 45.83 19.82
N SER A 4 -66.87 44.92 20.63
CA SER A 4 -65.46 44.93 21.02
C SER A 4 -64.65 44.26 19.96
N GLN A 5 -63.68 44.95 19.34
CA GLN A 5 -62.71 44.35 18.40
C GLN A 5 -61.51 43.78 19.18
N ALA A 6 -61.33 42.47 19.08
CA ALA A 6 -60.15 41.82 19.60
C ALA A 6 -59.03 41.89 18.55
N ILE A 7 -57.92 42.52 18.91
CA ILE A 7 -56.71 42.62 18.11
C ILE A 7 -55.90 41.32 18.36
N MET A 8 -55.81 40.48 17.35
CA MET A 8 -54.89 39.34 17.36
C MET A 8 -53.48 39.79 16.96
N MET A 9 -52.55 39.78 17.91
CA MET A 9 -51.11 39.93 17.64
C MET A 9 -50.57 38.63 17.17
N PHE A 10 -50.14 38.55 15.88
CA PHE A 10 -49.33 37.47 15.37
C PHE A 10 -47.86 37.72 15.72
N ALA A 11 -47.32 36.91 16.63
CA ALA A 11 -45.91 36.88 16.91
C ALA A 11 -45.20 36.03 15.83
N THR A 12 -44.48 36.68 14.92
CA THR A 12 -43.61 36.02 13.95
C THR A 12 -42.33 35.54 14.64
N LEU A 13 -42.20 34.23 14.83
CA LEU A 13 -41.00 33.57 15.33
C LEU A 13 -39.97 33.48 14.20
N LEU A 14 -38.96 34.33 14.25
CA LEU A 14 -37.82 34.28 13.31
C LEU A 14 -36.89 33.14 13.76
N THR A 15 -36.94 32.00 13.10
CA THR A 15 -35.97 30.93 13.28
C THR A 15 -34.73 31.24 12.47
N THR A 16 -33.66 31.65 13.15
CA THR A 16 -32.33 31.77 12.57
C THR A 16 -31.76 30.38 12.36
N ALA A 17 -31.76 29.91 11.11
CA ALA A 17 -31.02 28.69 10.72
C ALA A 17 -29.53 29.03 10.78
N ALA A 18 -28.83 28.49 11.77
CA ALA A 18 -27.35 28.49 11.79
C ALA A 18 -26.84 27.52 10.72
N LEU A 19 -26.30 28.06 9.63
CA LEU A 19 -25.52 27.28 8.70
C LEU A 19 -24.22 26.85 9.41
N VAL A 20 -24.14 25.59 9.79
CA VAL A 20 -22.86 24.96 10.16
C VAL A 20 -22.12 24.71 8.86
N ALA A 21 -21.15 25.57 8.52
CA ALA A 21 -20.19 25.31 7.47
C ALA A 21 -19.27 24.20 7.97
N VAL A 22 -19.51 22.97 7.54
CA VAL A 22 -18.52 21.89 7.66
C VAL A 22 -17.40 22.25 6.69
N ALA A 23 -16.31 22.80 7.22
CA ALA A 23 -15.08 22.93 6.46
C ALA A 23 -14.57 21.51 6.17
N CYS A 24 -14.86 20.99 4.98
CA CYS A 24 -14.14 19.87 4.42
C CYS A 24 -12.70 20.36 4.23
N SER A 25 -11.79 19.92 5.08
CA SER A 25 -10.37 20.06 4.80
C SER A 25 -10.10 19.21 3.55
N ASP A 26 -9.70 19.87 2.48
CA ASP A 26 -9.37 19.26 1.20
C ASP A 26 -8.16 18.32 1.35
N ASN A 27 -8.41 17.12 1.85
CA ASN A 27 -7.47 16.01 1.71
C ASN A 27 -7.79 15.33 0.38
N THR A 28 -7.29 15.89 -0.71
CA THR A 28 -7.62 15.54 -2.10
C THR A 28 -7.30 14.10 -2.49
N THR A 29 -6.68 13.31 -1.61
CA THR A 29 -6.32 11.90 -1.85
C THR A 29 -7.03 10.90 -0.94
N GLY A 30 -7.73 11.34 0.11
CA GLY A 30 -8.35 10.46 1.11
C GLY A 30 -7.35 9.63 1.94
N ILE A 31 -6.05 9.89 1.81
CA ILE A 31 -5.00 9.20 2.56
C ILE A 31 -4.85 9.89 3.92
N PRO A 32 -4.95 9.17 5.06
CA PRO A 32 -4.71 9.74 6.37
C PRO A 32 -3.31 10.39 6.47
N SER A 33 -3.20 11.49 7.20
CA SER A 33 -1.90 12.14 7.42
C SER A 33 -0.90 11.19 8.08
N GLY A 34 0.35 11.21 7.61
CA GLY A 34 1.42 10.35 8.13
C GLY A 34 1.53 8.98 7.47
N VAL A 35 0.63 8.60 6.57
CA VAL A 35 0.77 7.39 5.76
C VAL A 35 1.71 7.67 4.58
N GLU A 36 2.73 6.84 4.44
CA GLU A 36 3.61 6.82 3.28
C GLU A 36 3.24 5.64 2.39
N ILE A 37 3.17 5.86 1.09
CA ILE A 37 2.85 4.82 0.09
C ILE A 37 4.07 4.58 -0.77
N TYR A 38 4.35 3.30 -1.02
CA TYR A 38 5.41 2.83 -1.91
C TYR A 38 4.83 1.84 -2.89
N THR A 39 5.32 1.85 -4.13
CA THR A 39 4.92 0.89 -5.16
C THR A 39 6.15 0.24 -5.78
N ALA A 40 5.98 -0.96 -6.32
CA ALA A 40 7.00 -1.66 -7.10
C ALA A 40 6.36 -2.41 -8.26
N GLN A 41 6.98 -2.36 -9.44
CA GLN A 41 6.69 -3.23 -10.57
C GLN A 41 7.67 -4.40 -10.55
N LEU A 42 7.16 -5.63 -10.53
CA LEU A 42 7.94 -6.86 -10.37
C LEU A 42 8.08 -7.56 -11.73
N ASN A 43 9.31 -7.87 -12.10
CA ASN A 43 9.63 -8.66 -13.27
C ASN A 43 10.99 -9.37 -13.12
N GLY A 44 11.26 -10.36 -13.96
CA GLY A 44 12.50 -11.12 -13.92
C GLY A 44 13.73 -10.34 -14.38
N ALA A 45 13.56 -9.32 -15.24
CA ALA A 45 14.68 -8.51 -15.71
C ALA A 45 15.31 -7.65 -14.58
N ASN A 46 14.54 -7.39 -13.52
CA ASN A 46 15.02 -6.67 -12.35
C ASN A 46 15.79 -7.55 -11.35
N GLU A 47 15.83 -8.87 -11.54
CA GLU A 47 16.57 -9.77 -10.65
C GLU A 47 18.08 -9.49 -10.70
N ALA A 48 18.73 -9.68 -9.55
CA ALA A 48 20.15 -9.44 -9.38
C ALA A 48 20.76 -10.53 -8.46
N PRO A 49 22.03 -10.93 -8.69
CA PRO A 49 23.00 -10.35 -9.61
C PRO A 49 22.75 -10.72 -11.09
N THR A 50 21.86 -11.65 -11.36
CA THR A 50 21.56 -12.11 -12.73
C THR A 50 20.07 -12.01 -12.99
N ALA A 51 19.68 -11.37 -14.09
CA ALA A 51 18.31 -11.31 -14.55
C ALA A 51 17.74 -12.71 -14.81
N VAL A 52 16.45 -12.90 -14.51
CA VAL A 52 15.72 -14.14 -14.75
C VAL A 52 14.85 -13.99 -15.99
N THR A 53 15.00 -14.94 -16.94
CA THR A 53 14.12 -15.03 -18.10
C THR A 53 12.82 -15.70 -17.69
N THR A 54 11.76 -14.89 -17.52
CA THR A 54 10.42 -15.33 -17.16
C THR A 54 9.38 -14.40 -17.79
N THR A 55 8.19 -14.91 -18.00
CA THR A 55 7.01 -14.09 -18.39
C THR A 55 6.23 -13.59 -17.17
N ALA A 56 6.54 -14.08 -15.98
CA ALA A 56 5.88 -13.67 -14.75
C ALA A 56 6.12 -12.18 -14.48
N THR A 57 5.07 -11.49 -14.11
CA THR A 57 5.10 -10.09 -13.66
C THR A 57 4.15 -9.89 -12.48
N GLY A 58 4.33 -8.82 -11.76
CA GLY A 58 3.45 -8.44 -10.66
C GLY A 58 3.68 -7.00 -10.23
N HIS A 59 2.91 -6.59 -9.25
CA HIS A 59 3.11 -5.31 -8.59
C HIS A 59 2.91 -5.42 -7.09
N ALA A 60 3.51 -4.50 -6.36
CA ALA A 60 3.36 -4.39 -4.92
C ALA A 60 2.95 -2.98 -4.54
N VAL A 61 2.06 -2.89 -3.55
CA VAL A 61 1.75 -1.66 -2.81
C VAL A 61 2.13 -1.90 -1.36
N VAL A 62 2.95 -1.00 -0.82
CA VAL A 62 3.39 -1.04 0.58
C VAL A 62 3.04 0.29 1.21
N THR A 63 2.42 0.27 2.38
CA THR A 63 2.11 1.46 3.17
C THR A 63 2.88 1.44 4.47
N VAL A 64 3.32 2.61 4.92
CA VAL A 64 4.02 2.81 6.19
C VAL A 64 3.29 3.85 7.01
N LEU A 65 2.91 3.48 8.24
CA LEU A 65 2.36 4.39 9.24
C LEU A 65 3.18 4.23 10.54
N GLY A 66 4.03 5.21 10.82
CA GLY A 66 5.04 5.04 11.86
C GLY A 66 5.95 3.85 11.55
N ASN A 67 5.90 2.81 12.37
CA ASN A 67 6.66 1.56 12.19
C ASN A 67 5.81 0.40 11.67
N LEU A 68 4.52 0.60 11.47
CA LEU A 68 3.66 -0.40 10.86
C LEU A 68 3.84 -0.37 9.34
N VAL A 69 4.38 -1.45 8.80
CA VAL A 69 4.49 -1.71 7.35
C VAL A 69 3.40 -2.69 6.96
N SER A 70 2.56 -2.30 6.01
CA SER A 70 1.52 -3.18 5.44
C SER A 70 1.78 -3.34 3.95
N TRP A 71 1.45 -4.51 3.40
CA TRP A 71 1.72 -4.81 1.99
C TRP A 71 0.57 -5.56 1.34
N LYS A 72 0.45 -5.36 0.04
CA LYS A 72 -0.28 -6.20 -0.90
C LYS A 72 0.59 -6.43 -2.12
N VAL A 73 0.74 -7.69 -2.52
CA VAL A 73 1.49 -8.09 -3.72
C VAL A 73 0.56 -8.89 -4.61
N ASP A 74 0.39 -8.44 -5.82
CA ASP A 74 -0.41 -9.13 -6.83
C ASP A 74 0.49 -9.62 -7.98
N ILE A 75 0.15 -10.79 -8.52
CA ILE A 75 0.76 -11.37 -9.71
C ILE A 75 -0.12 -11.05 -10.90
N ASP A 76 0.44 -10.34 -11.88
CA ASP A 76 -0.27 -9.87 -13.08
C ASP A 76 -0.19 -10.87 -14.23
N ALA A 77 1.02 -11.40 -14.49
CA ALA A 77 1.23 -12.49 -15.44
C ALA A 77 1.72 -13.73 -14.70
N ALA A 78 1.21 -14.87 -15.12
CA ALA A 78 1.29 -16.15 -14.43
C ALA A 78 2.67 -16.53 -13.90
N ILE A 79 2.72 -16.95 -12.64
CA ILE A 79 3.89 -17.48 -11.95
C ILE A 79 3.61 -18.91 -11.46
N ASP A 80 4.65 -19.73 -11.40
CA ASP A 80 4.55 -21.13 -10.99
C ASP A 80 5.22 -21.38 -9.64
N SER A 81 4.52 -22.12 -8.77
CA SER A 81 5.10 -22.70 -7.56
C SER A 81 5.87 -21.72 -6.69
N MET A 82 5.21 -20.61 -6.31
CA MET A 82 5.76 -19.64 -5.35
C MET A 82 6.14 -20.35 -4.04
N THR A 83 7.27 -19.98 -3.47
CA THR A 83 7.79 -20.54 -2.21
C THR A 83 7.93 -19.52 -1.10
N ALA A 84 8.21 -18.26 -1.46
CA ALA A 84 8.39 -17.18 -0.51
C ALA A 84 8.23 -15.82 -1.19
N GLY A 85 7.99 -14.78 -0.38
CA GLY A 85 8.06 -13.39 -0.79
C GLY A 85 8.62 -12.55 0.35
N HIS A 86 9.32 -11.48 0.03
CA HIS A 86 9.99 -10.64 1.02
C HIS A 86 10.11 -9.19 0.57
N ILE A 87 10.22 -8.27 1.56
CA ILE A 87 10.96 -7.03 1.34
C ILE A 87 12.41 -7.27 1.77
N HIS A 88 13.32 -6.99 0.87
CA HIS A 88 14.76 -7.01 1.09
C HIS A 88 15.34 -5.60 1.18
N ARG A 89 16.50 -5.44 1.80
CA ARG A 89 17.33 -4.25 1.60
C ARG A 89 18.22 -4.44 0.37
N HIS A 90 18.51 -3.37 -0.36
CA HIS A 90 19.66 -3.38 -1.25
C HIS A 90 20.94 -3.49 -0.41
N ALA A 91 21.80 -4.49 -0.70
CA ALA A 91 23.19 -4.38 -0.36
C ALA A 91 23.80 -3.26 -1.23
N ALA A 92 24.96 -2.73 -0.88
CA ALA A 92 25.56 -1.64 -1.64
C ALA A 92 25.42 -1.90 -3.15
N ASP A 93 24.85 -0.94 -3.87
CA ASP A 93 24.76 -0.86 -5.33
C ASP A 93 24.04 -2.02 -6.07
N SER A 94 22.77 -2.24 -5.75
CA SER A 94 21.82 -3.08 -6.51
C SER A 94 21.95 -4.60 -6.42
N VAL A 95 22.84 -5.16 -5.62
CA VAL A 95 22.95 -6.60 -5.41
C VAL A 95 21.89 -7.11 -4.41
N ALA A 96 21.58 -8.40 -4.45
CA ALA A 96 20.70 -9.07 -3.51
C ALA A 96 21.13 -8.82 -2.04
N GLY A 97 20.20 -8.43 -1.20
CA GLY A 97 20.44 -8.12 0.21
C GLY A 97 19.58 -8.95 1.15
N ASN A 98 19.81 -8.80 2.46
CA ASN A 98 19.11 -9.57 3.47
C ASN A 98 17.61 -9.23 3.52
N VAL A 99 16.80 -10.23 3.87
CA VAL A 99 15.37 -10.10 4.17
C VAL A 99 15.17 -9.13 5.32
N GLN A 100 14.23 -8.22 5.16
CA GLN A 100 13.79 -7.28 6.19
C GLN A 100 12.36 -7.57 6.66
N VAL A 101 11.47 -7.94 5.74
CA VAL A 101 10.07 -8.26 6.04
C VAL A 101 9.68 -9.54 5.28
N PRO A 102 9.44 -10.65 5.99
CA PRO A 102 8.96 -11.88 5.36
C PRO A 102 7.45 -11.77 5.06
N PHE A 103 7.02 -12.32 3.93
CA PHE A 103 5.61 -12.45 3.56
C PHE A 103 5.14 -13.90 3.72
N ALA A 104 3.94 -14.07 4.25
CA ALA A 104 3.19 -15.30 4.03
C ALA A 104 2.63 -15.25 2.61
N VAL A 105 3.22 -15.98 1.67
CA VAL A 105 2.70 -16.08 0.30
C VAL A 105 1.58 -17.10 0.21
N THR A 106 0.60 -16.83 -0.66
CA THR A 106 -0.42 -17.80 -1.03
C THR A 106 0.26 -19.01 -1.68
N ALA A 107 -0.01 -20.19 -1.15
CA ALA A 107 0.48 -21.42 -1.76
C ALA A 107 -0.04 -21.49 -3.21
N SER A 108 0.86 -21.57 -4.17
CA SER A 108 0.51 -21.57 -5.59
C SER A 108 0.92 -22.85 -6.28
N GLY A 109 0.07 -23.28 -7.21
CA GLY A 109 0.39 -24.29 -8.22
C GLY A 109 1.07 -23.67 -9.44
N ILE A 110 0.73 -24.20 -10.61
CA ILE A 110 1.14 -23.70 -11.92
C ILE A 110 0.15 -22.63 -12.38
N GLY A 111 0.65 -21.57 -13.02
CA GLY A 111 -0.18 -20.56 -13.68
C GLY A 111 -0.92 -19.62 -12.72
N PHE A 112 -0.39 -19.36 -11.53
CA PHE A 112 -1.04 -18.49 -10.54
C PHE A 112 -1.02 -17.01 -10.97
N THR A 113 -2.15 -16.35 -10.83
CA THR A 113 -2.33 -14.89 -10.92
C THR A 113 -3.19 -14.40 -9.75
N GLY A 114 -3.16 -13.09 -9.47
CA GLY A 114 -3.91 -12.49 -8.37
C GLY A 114 -3.08 -12.28 -7.11
N THR A 115 -3.73 -12.15 -5.96
CA THR A 115 -3.06 -11.75 -4.72
C THR A 115 -2.15 -12.84 -4.16
N ALA A 116 -0.85 -12.61 -4.26
CA ALA A 116 0.21 -13.51 -3.77
C ALA A 116 0.49 -13.36 -2.29
N ALA A 117 0.44 -12.13 -1.77
CA ALA A 117 0.66 -11.85 -0.36
C ALA A 117 -0.08 -10.60 0.09
N VAL A 118 -0.63 -10.65 1.29
CA VAL A 118 -1.18 -9.51 2.00
C VAL A 118 -0.87 -9.66 3.49
N GLY A 119 -0.51 -8.55 4.15
CA GLY A 119 -0.21 -8.59 5.57
C GLY A 119 0.34 -7.28 6.12
N SER A 120 0.73 -7.32 7.38
CA SER A 120 1.39 -6.21 8.05
C SER A 120 2.35 -6.71 9.13
N LEU A 121 3.35 -5.89 9.43
CA LEU A 121 4.33 -6.14 10.48
C LEU A 121 4.82 -4.82 11.05
N THR A 122 4.93 -4.73 12.37
CA THR A 122 5.66 -3.62 13.01
C THR A 122 7.16 -3.92 12.93
N VAL A 123 7.90 -3.01 12.31
CA VAL A 123 9.33 -3.16 12.05
C VAL A 123 10.16 -2.19 12.89
N HIS A 124 11.46 -2.39 12.93
CA HIS A 124 12.40 -1.44 13.55
C HIS A 124 12.55 -0.17 12.69
N ASP A 125 12.78 0.99 13.31
CA ASP A 125 12.94 2.30 12.65
C ASP A 125 13.96 2.29 11.50
N SER A 126 15.03 1.48 11.66
CA SER A 126 16.06 1.34 10.62
C SER A 126 15.52 0.77 9.30
N ILE A 127 14.48 -0.08 9.35
CA ILE A 127 13.86 -0.65 8.14
C ILE A 127 13.04 0.43 7.44
N VAL A 128 12.28 1.23 8.19
CA VAL A 128 11.55 2.38 7.66
C VAL A 128 12.51 3.40 7.05
N ALA A 129 13.66 3.64 7.71
CA ALA A 129 14.71 4.53 7.17
C ALA A 129 15.28 4.01 5.83
N LEU A 130 15.47 2.70 5.68
CA LEU A 130 15.88 2.09 4.40
C LEU A 130 14.82 2.28 3.32
N MET A 131 13.53 2.14 3.64
CA MET A 131 12.43 2.37 2.69
C MET A 131 12.42 3.83 2.22
N ARG A 132 12.52 4.78 3.16
CA ARG A 132 12.60 6.23 2.85
C ARG A 132 13.82 6.61 2.01
N ALA A 133 14.91 5.88 2.18
CA ALA A 133 16.13 6.06 1.39
C ALA A 133 16.09 5.37 0.02
N GLY A 134 14.96 4.74 -0.38
CA GLY A 134 14.83 3.99 -1.63
C GLY A 134 15.72 2.74 -1.70
N ARG A 135 16.09 2.17 -0.55
CA ARG A 135 17.03 1.05 -0.44
C ARG A 135 16.35 -0.28 -0.12
N THR A 136 15.11 -0.44 -0.58
CA THR A 136 14.34 -1.68 -0.41
C THR A 136 13.68 -2.13 -1.71
N TYR A 137 13.47 -3.43 -1.83
CA TYR A 137 12.79 -4.04 -2.96
C TYR A 137 11.92 -5.21 -2.51
N VAL A 138 10.86 -5.49 -3.27
CA VAL A 138 10.05 -6.70 -3.13
C VAL A 138 10.62 -7.77 -4.04
N ASN A 139 10.66 -9.01 -3.55
CA ASN A 139 11.06 -10.18 -4.32
C ASN A 139 10.11 -11.35 -4.06
N ILE A 140 9.73 -12.07 -5.11
CA ILE A 140 8.96 -13.30 -5.07
C ILE A 140 9.84 -14.45 -5.58
N HIS A 141 9.92 -15.51 -4.79
CA HIS A 141 10.71 -16.68 -5.04
C HIS A 141 9.84 -17.85 -5.46
N THR A 142 10.39 -18.74 -6.30
CA THR A 142 9.71 -19.94 -6.78
C THR A 142 10.59 -21.17 -6.59
N LYS A 143 10.00 -22.35 -6.82
CA LYS A 143 10.79 -23.59 -6.83
C LYS A 143 11.87 -23.58 -7.93
N LYS A 144 11.56 -22.98 -9.09
CA LYS A 144 12.48 -22.87 -10.22
C LYS A 144 13.59 -21.85 -9.96
N ASN A 145 13.24 -20.72 -9.36
CA ASN A 145 14.15 -19.63 -9.07
C ASN A 145 14.12 -19.31 -7.55
N PRO A 146 14.80 -20.12 -6.73
CA PRO A 146 14.80 -19.94 -5.27
C PRO A 146 15.54 -18.68 -4.82
N GLY A 147 16.39 -18.08 -5.66
CA GLY A 147 17.02 -16.79 -5.44
C GLY A 147 16.12 -15.59 -5.71
N GLY A 148 15.04 -15.78 -6.46
CA GLY A 148 14.04 -14.78 -6.89
C GLY A 148 13.58 -15.05 -8.31
N GLU A 149 12.29 -14.95 -8.57
CA GLU A 149 11.68 -15.07 -9.90
C GLU A 149 11.37 -13.70 -10.48
N ILE A 150 10.78 -12.83 -9.67
CA ILE A 150 10.43 -11.46 -10.03
C ILE A 150 10.72 -10.49 -8.89
N ARG A 151 11.28 -9.34 -9.23
CA ARG A 151 11.75 -8.32 -8.29
C ARG A 151 11.36 -6.91 -8.73
N GLY A 152 11.15 -6.00 -7.77
CA GLY A 152 10.93 -4.58 -8.03
C GLY A 152 11.35 -3.70 -6.86
N THR A 153 12.06 -2.60 -7.14
CA THR A 153 12.43 -1.59 -6.14
C THR A 153 11.19 -0.85 -5.66
N LEU A 154 11.06 -0.65 -4.35
CA LEU A 154 10.01 0.15 -3.75
C LEU A 154 10.30 1.64 -3.96
N VAL A 155 9.38 2.32 -4.65
CA VAL A 155 9.45 3.76 -4.96
C VAL A 155 8.33 4.47 -4.21
N LYS A 156 8.69 5.50 -3.45
CA LYS A 156 7.72 6.34 -2.71
C LYS A 156 6.88 7.15 -3.70
N GLN A 157 5.57 7.23 -3.41
CA GLN A 157 4.58 7.99 -4.18
C GLN A 157 4.35 9.39 -3.58
#